data_9def4e12b08d2d7c29db672e964f987a
#
_entry.id   9def4e12b08d2d7c29db672e964f987a
#
_cell.length_a   1.000
_cell.length_b   1.000
_cell.length_c   1.000
_cell.angle_alpha   90.00
_cell.angle_beta   90.00
_cell.angle_gamma   90.00
#
_symmetry.space_group_name_H-M   'P 1'
#
loop_
_entity.id
_entity.type
_entity.pdbx_description
1 polymer ?
#
loop_
_entity_poly.entity_id
_entity_poly.type
_entity_poly.pdbx_seq_one_letter_code
_entity_poly.pdbx_strand_id
1 'polypeptide(L)'
;MQIGDENVHRVRALMDEAFDNENCVSLIAFAKTSGSTDVFLGQTTDYLLWYARDISRVKYRALLKIKRAGDPGGTNYNRVRDISGESWSLTNDVGSDPRAQRGEWRVYALDNLTSQSAGRTKGEGAASWFPVQSTGQIYRPALTVRWKTNEVGMARLKSAGRLEATAKRLGYVRYLDDFPAVLVTNRWEDVGASFMADKAYVVQTTPTVVQRCILMSTDPGDLVLDPTCGSGATAYVAEQ
;
A
#
# COMPACT_ATOMS: atom_id res chain seq x y z
N MET A 1 21.24 -1.31 -7.15
CA MET A 1 22.12 -0.11 -7.20
C MET A 1 21.31 1.12 -6.86
N GLN A 2 21.79 1.98 -5.95
CA GLN A 2 21.18 3.27 -5.64
C GLN A 2 21.72 4.35 -6.57
N ILE A 3 20.86 5.26 -7.04
CA ILE A 3 21.23 6.35 -7.95
C ILE A 3 20.27 7.54 -7.81
N GLY A 4 20.77 8.75 -8.03
CA GLY A 4 19.95 9.95 -8.11
C GLY A 4 19.23 10.10 -9.47
N ASP A 5 18.24 10.97 -9.50
CA ASP A 5 17.39 11.23 -10.67
C ASP A 5 18.18 11.61 -11.92
N GLU A 6 19.26 12.41 -11.75
CA GLU A 6 20.10 12.89 -12.85
C GLU A 6 20.68 11.78 -13.71
N ASN A 7 21.02 10.64 -13.12
CA ASN A 7 21.73 9.56 -13.78
C ASN A 7 20.96 8.22 -13.85
N VAL A 8 19.75 8.15 -13.31
CA VAL A 8 18.96 6.90 -13.27
C VAL A 8 18.79 6.27 -14.66
N HIS A 9 18.52 7.07 -15.68
CA HIS A 9 18.34 6.61 -17.06
C HIS A 9 19.64 6.02 -17.67
N ARG A 10 20.81 6.61 -17.36
CA ARG A 10 22.11 6.12 -17.84
C ARG A 10 22.51 4.82 -17.16
N VAL A 11 22.37 4.79 -15.83
CA VAL A 11 22.69 3.60 -15.05
C VAL A 11 21.71 2.48 -15.39
N ARG A 12 20.44 2.79 -15.67
CA ARG A 12 19.47 1.81 -16.14
C ARG A 12 19.92 1.16 -17.44
N ALA A 13 20.38 1.94 -18.43
CA ALA A 13 20.85 1.41 -19.70
C ALA A 13 22.10 0.49 -19.52
N LEU A 14 23.03 0.87 -18.66
CA LEU A 14 24.20 0.02 -18.33
C LEU A 14 23.81 -1.28 -17.64
N MET A 15 22.81 -1.23 -16.75
CA MET A 15 22.31 -2.42 -16.07
C MET A 15 21.53 -3.34 -17.03
N ASP A 16 20.79 -2.78 -17.99
CA ASP A 16 20.11 -3.53 -19.03
C ASP A 16 21.13 -4.25 -19.96
N GLU A 17 22.28 -3.61 -20.25
CA GLU A 17 23.37 -4.22 -21.01
C GLU A 17 24.09 -5.33 -20.23
N ALA A 18 24.30 -5.14 -18.92
CA ALA A 18 25.05 -6.07 -18.09
C ALA A 18 24.24 -7.31 -17.63
N PHE A 19 22.93 -7.16 -17.43
CA PHE A 19 22.05 -8.18 -16.83
C PHE A 19 20.91 -8.63 -17.75
N ASP A 20 20.74 -8.07 -18.91
CA ASP A 20 19.57 -8.10 -19.78
C ASP A 20 18.35 -7.39 -19.17
N ASN A 21 17.59 -6.68 -20.00
CA ASN A 21 16.43 -5.91 -19.54
C ASN A 21 15.32 -6.78 -18.93
N GLU A 22 15.22 -8.04 -19.37
CA GLU A 22 14.26 -9.04 -18.85
C GLU A 22 14.54 -9.42 -17.39
N ASN A 23 15.78 -9.23 -16.92
CA ASN A 23 16.19 -9.48 -15.55
C ASN A 23 16.02 -8.26 -14.63
N CYS A 24 15.42 -7.18 -15.11
CA CYS A 24 15.02 -6.06 -14.27
C CYS A 24 13.83 -6.44 -13.40
N VAL A 25 14.03 -6.55 -12.10
CA VAL A 25 12.98 -6.88 -11.14
C VAL A 25 12.11 -5.65 -10.85
N SER A 26 12.74 -4.51 -10.54
CA SER A 26 12.00 -3.28 -10.21
C SER A 26 12.88 -2.04 -10.25
N LEU A 27 12.25 -0.91 -10.59
CA LEU A 27 12.73 0.43 -10.26
C LEU A 27 11.96 0.90 -9.01
N ILE A 28 12.67 1.13 -7.92
CA ILE A 28 12.08 1.57 -6.66
C ILE A 28 12.44 3.04 -6.46
N ALA A 29 11.41 3.89 -6.26
CA ALA A 29 11.59 5.29 -5.91
C ALA A 29 11.47 5.45 -4.38
N PHE A 30 12.40 6.17 -3.76
CA PHE A 30 12.34 6.41 -2.33
C PHE A 30 12.61 7.86 -1.96
N ALA A 31 11.93 8.36 -0.93
CA ALA A 31 12.11 9.71 -0.43
C ALA A 31 13.50 9.87 0.23
N LYS A 32 14.29 10.82 -0.26
CA LYS A 32 15.58 11.23 0.30
C LYS A 32 15.42 12.34 1.33
N THR A 33 14.52 13.26 1.07
CA THR A 33 14.20 14.41 1.92
C THR A 33 12.73 14.78 1.79
N SER A 34 12.19 15.46 2.79
CA SER A 34 10.81 15.96 2.77
C SER A 34 10.63 17.25 1.95
N GLY A 35 11.71 17.95 1.63
CA GLY A 35 11.68 19.19 0.85
C GLY A 35 13.05 19.52 0.26
N SER A 36 13.04 20.17 -0.87
CA SER A 36 14.20 20.72 -1.54
C SER A 36 13.81 22.02 -2.22
N THR A 37 14.67 23.01 -2.15
CA THR A 37 14.54 24.28 -2.90
C THR A 37 15.41 24.21 -4.14
N ASP A 38 14.80 24.38 -5.30
CA ASP A 38 15.49 24.44 -6.58
C ASP A 38 14.85 25.55 -7.44
N VAL A 39 15.47 25.92 -8.55
CA VAL A 39 14.93 26.91 -9.51
C VAL A 39 13.64 26.40 -10.14
N PHE A 40 13.48 25.09 -10.30
CA PHE A 40 12.31 24.44 -10.83
C PHE A 40 11.69 23.51 -9.77
N LEU A 41 11.59 22.22 -10.05
CA LEU A 41 11.07 21.23 -9.12
C LEU A 41 12.21 20.70 -8.23
N GLY A 42 12.06 20.82 -6.92
CA GLY A 42 13.00 20.27 -5.96
C GLY A 42 13.10 18.74 -6.06
N GLN A 43 14.33 18.23 -6.10
CA GLN A 43 14.58 16.80 -6.16
C GLN A 43 14.55 16.20 -4.76
N THR A 44 13.49 15.45 -4.47
CA THR A 44 13.25 14.83 -3.14
C THR A 44 13.38 13.32 -3.16
N THR A 45 13.68 12.72 -4.31
CA THR A 45 13.63 11.28 -4.55
C THR A 45 14.93 10.76 -5.12
N ASP A 46 15.40 9.63 -4.61
CA ASP A 46 16.42 8.79 -5.24
C ASP A 46 15.79 7.45 -5.65
N TYR A 47 16.56 6.64 -6.40
CA TYR A 47 16.09 5.40 -6.98
C TYR A 47 16.97 4.23 -6.59
N LEU A 48 16.35 3.05 -6.50
CA LEU A 48 17.05 1.76 -6.47
C LEU A 48 16.71 1.00 -7.76
N LEU A 49 17.73 0.61 -8.49
CA LEU A 49 17.64 -0.30 -9.61
C LEU A 49 17.87 -1.71 -9.08
N TRP A 50 16.84 -2.55 -9.14
CA TRP A 50 16.90 -3.94 -8.72
C TRP A 50 16.91 -4.86 -9.92
N TYR A 51 18.03 -5.56 -10.10
CA TYR A 51 18.24 -6.57 -11.13
C TYR A 51 18.54 -7.92 -10.50
N ALA A 52 18.15 -8.96 -11.19
CA ALA A 52 18.54 -10.33 -10.90
C ALA A 52 19.57 -10.80 -11.93
N ARG A 53 20.34 -11.81 -11.60
CA ARG A 53 21.11 -12.55 -12.60
C ARG A 53 20.18 -13.40 -13.47
N ASP A 54 19.11 -13.93 -12.86
CA ASP A 54 18.05 -14.71 -13.48
C ASP A 54 16.76 -14.43 -12.70
N ILE A 55 15.81 -13.72 -13.30
CA ILE A 55 14.57 -13.32 -12.65
C ILE A 55 13.71 -14.51 -12.23
N SER A 56 13.80 -15.64 -12.95
CA SER A 56 13.04 -16.85 -12.61
C SER A 56 13.49 -17.51 -11.30
N ARG A 57 14.68 -17.16 -10.82
CA ARG A 57 15.31 -17.69 -9.60
C ARG A 57 15.45 -16.68 -8.48
N VAL A 58 14.88 -15.49 -8.65
CA VAL A 58 14.98 -14.43 -7.65
C VAL A 58 14.31 -14.85 -6.34
N LYS A 59 15.03 -14.71 -5.23
CA LYS A 59 14.42 -14.77 -3.91
C LYS A 59 13.65 -13.48 -3.67
N TYR A 60 12.37 -13.58 -3.34
CA TYR A 60 11.57 -12.42 -3.00
C TYR A 60 10.65 -12.69 -1.81
N ARG A 61 10.78 -11.86 -0.79
CA ARG A 61 9.86 -11.79 0.34
C ARG A 61 9.12 -10.47 0.33
N ALA A 62 7.81 -10.55 0.24
CA ALA A 62 6.95 -9.38 0.34
C ALA A 62 7.03 -8.79 1.76
N LEU A 63 7.46 -7.55 1.86
CA LEU A 63 7.45 -6.82 3.12
C LEU A 63 6.07 -6.24 3.38
N LEU A 64 5.68 -6.25 4.64
CA LEU A 64 4.43 -5.72 5.13
C LEU A 64 4.69 -4.53 6.07
N LYS A 65 3.82 -3.55 6.02
CA LYS A 65 3.77 -2.47 7.01
C LYS A 65 2.37 -2.36 7.60
N ILE A 66 2.30 -1.91 8.84
CA ILE A 66 1.02 -1.67 9.51
C ILE A 66 0.23 -0.63 8.72
N LYS A 67 -1.03 -0.97 8.41
CA LYS A 67 -1.96 -0.06 7.76
C LYS A 67 -2.47 0.97 8.77
N ARG A 68 -2.44 2.24 8.40
CA ARG A 68 -3.03 3.33 9.17
C ARG A 68 -4.04 4.09 8.32
N ALA A 69 -5.08 4.60 8.95
CA ALA A 69 -6.03 5.47 8.28
C ALA A 69 -5.31 6.75 7.83
N GLY A 70 -5.55 7.17 6.58
CA GLY A 70 -4.90 8.33 5.98
C GLY A 70 -3.60 8.01 5.22
N ASP A 71 -2.88 6.95 5.59
CA ASP A 71 -1.65 6.55 4.89
C ASP A 71 -1.94 5.90 3.52
N PRO A 72 -0.95 5.81 2.63
CA PRO A 72 -1.05 5.02 1.41
C PRO A 72 -1.52 3.59 1.67
N GLY A 73 -2.61 3.18 1.03
CA GLY A 73 -3.32 1.92 1.30
C GLY A 73 -4.38 1.99 2.41
N GLY A 74 -4.45 3.12 3.15
CA GLY A 74 -5.43 3.40 4.19
C GLY A 74 -6.29 4.65 3.97
N THR A 75 -6.13 5.36 2.85
CA THR A 75 -6.79 6.65 2.56
C THR A 75 -8.32 6.57 2.52
N ASN A 76 -8.89 5.42 2.16
CA ASN A 76 -10.34 5.22 2.10
C ASN A 76 -10.97 4.91 3.47
N TYR A 77 -10.16 4.69 4.51
CA TYR A 77 -10.63 4.43 5.87
C TYR A 77 -10.88 5.75 6.59
N ASN A 78 -12.02 6.35 6.28
CA ASN A 78 -12.39 7.70 6.72
C ASN A 78 -13.69 7.74 7.51
N ARG A 79 -14.16 6.60 8.00
CA ARG A 79 -15.36 6.45 8.81
C ARG A 79 -15.06 5.67 10.09
N VAL A 80 -15.85 5.95 11.11
CA VAL A 80 -15.83 5.28 12.40
C VAL A 80 -17.21 4.72 12.67
N ARG A 81 -17.28 3.55 13.31
CA ARG A 81 -18.51 2.95 13.81
C ARG A 81 -18.29 2.42 15.21
N ASP A 82 -19.20 2.72 16.11
CA ASP A 82 -19.20 2.18 17.46
C ASP A 82 -19.95 0.84 17.57
N ILE A 83 -19.94 0.27 18.77
CA ILE A 83 -20.62 -1.01 19.06
C ILE A 83 -22.14 -0.93 18.93
N SER A 84 -22.74 0.27 19.03
CA SER A 84 -24.19 0.48 18.85
C SER A 84 -24.58 0.49 17.36
N GLY A 85 -23.60 0.61 16.45
CA GLY A 85 -23.80 0.75 15.01
C GLY A 85 -23.89 2.20 14.54
N GLU A 86 -23.78 3.19 15.43
CA GLU A 86 -23.68 4.60 15.05
C GLU A 86 -22.39 4.85 14.26
N SER A 87 -22.49 5.62 13.17
CA SER A 87 -21.37 5.86 12.28
C SER A 87 -21.17 7.36 12.03
N TRP A 88 -19.90 7.79 12.00
CA TRP A 88 -19.53 9.18 11.69
C TRP A 88 -18.25 9.24 10.86
N SER A 89 -17.92 10.42 10.33
CA SER A 89 -16.66 10.63 9.59
C SER A 89 -15.48 10.65 10.54
N LEU A 90 -14.38 10.01 10.14
CA LEU A 90 -13.10 10.08 10.83
C LEU A 90 -12.56 11.51 10.68
N THR A 91 -12.34 12.19 11.79
CA THR A 91 -11.62 13.45 11.87
C THR A 91 -10.15 13.19 12.19
N ASN A 92 -9.26 14.17 11.94
CA ASN A 92 -7.83 14.02 12.18
C ASN A 92 -7.49 13.73 13.67
N ASP A 93 -8.40 14.08 14.56
CA ASP A 93 -8.28 13.80 16.01
C ASP A 93 -9.53 13.06 16.50
N VAL A 94 -9.54 11.74 16.29
CA VAL A 94 -10.63 10.88 16.77
C VAL A 94 -10.72 10.88 18.30
N GLY A 95 -9.60 11.06 18.99
CA GLY A 95 -9.53 11.06 20.44
C GLY A 95 -10.27 12.25 21.08
N SER A 96 -10.41 13.36 20.35
CA SER A 96 -11.16 14.53 20.81
C SER A 96 -12.66 14.46 20.52
N ASP A 97 -13.13 13.51 19.71
CA ASP A 97 -14.56 13.36 19.43
C ASP A 97 -15.27 12.79 20.67
N PRO A 98 -16.28 13.48 21.23
CA PRO A 98 -17.01 12.98 22.41
C PRO A 98 -17.66 11.62 22.20
N ARG A 99 -17.94 11.23 20.95
CA ARG A 99 -18.50 9.92 20.60
C ARG A 99 -17.45 8.82 20.76
N ALA A 100 -16.19 9.09 20.46
CA ALA A 100 -15.09 8.15 20.65
C ALA A 100 -14.82 7.84 22.13
N GLN A 101 -15.24 8.69 23.04
CA GLN A 101 -15.10 8.49 24.50
C GLN A 101 -16.21 7.59 25.09
N ARG A 102 -17.25 7.25 24.32
CA ARG A 102 -18.43 6.49 24.79
C ARG A 102 -18.25 4.98 24.76
N GLY A 103 -17.13 4.47 24.27
CA GLY A 103 -16.90 3.03 24.19
C GLY A 103 -15.99 2.59 23.05
N GLU A 104 -16.04 1.31 22.71
CA GLU A 104 -15.25 0.74 21.62
C GLU A 104 -15.80 1.18 20.26
N TRP A 105 -14.90 1.53 19.38
CA TRP A 105 -15.20 1.93 18.01
C TRP A 105 -14.15 1.35 17.05
N ARG A 106 -14.54 1.23 15.78
CA ARG A 106 -13.66 0.70 14.74
C ARG A 106 -13.67 1.62 13.52
N VAL A 107 -12.48 1.83 12.96
CA VAL A 107 -12.32 2.57 11.70
C VAL A 107 -12.67 1.67 10.53
N TYR A 108 -13.41 2.19 9.56
CA TYR A 108 -13.79 1.45 8.37
C TYR A 108 -13.81 2.29 7.09
N ALA A 109 -13.73 1.60 5.96
CA ALA A 109 -14.00 2.12 4.63
C ALA A 109 -15.35 1.61 4.13
N LEU A 110 -16.10 2.44 3.43
CA LEU A 110 -17.30 2.02 2.71
C LEU A 110 -16.96 1.74 1.25
N ASP A 111 -16.61 0.49 0.97
CA ASP A 111 -16.18 0.04 -0.34
C ASP A 111 -17.32 -0.18 -1.31
N ASN A 112 -17.02 -0.11 -2.59
CA ASN A 112 -17.95 -0.39 -3.66
C ASN A 112 -18.20 -1.89 -3.80
N LEU A 113 -19.48 -2.29 -3.74
CA LEU A 113 -19.94 -3.67 -3.96
C LEU A 113 -20.15 -4.04 -5.43
N THR A 114 -20.04 -3.09 -6.35
CA THR A 114 -20.24 -3.33 -7.78
C THR A 114 -18.93 -3.39 -8.55
N SER A 115 -18.92 -4.08 -9.68
CA SER A 115 -17.76 -4.26 -10.57
C SER A 115 -18.15 -4.03 -12.03
N GLN A 116 -17.24 -3.36 -12.76
CA GLN A 116 -17.31 -3.16 -14.20
C GLN A 116 -16.35 -4.07 -14.97
N SER A 117 -15.70 -5.05 -14.30
CA SER A 117 -14.68 -5.91 -14.92
C SER A 117 -15.10 -6.44 -16.27
N ALA A 118 -14.22 -6.37 -17.28
CA ALA A 118 -14.43 -6.94 -18.60
C ALA A 118 -14.56 -8.47 -18.55
N GLY A 119 -15.13 -9.08 -19.59
CA GLY A 119 -15.21 -10.53 -19.75
C GLY A 119 -16.23 -11.25 -18.88
N ARG A 120 -17.06 -10.54 -18.13
CA ARG A 120 -18.16 -11.14 -17.33
C ARG A 120 -19.50 -10.49 -17.64
N THR A 121 -20.57 -11.31 -17.67
CA THR A 121 -21.95 -10.86 -17.89
C THR A 121 -22.36 -9.81 -16.86
N LYS A 122 -23.02 -8.75 -17.31
CA LYS A 122 -23.51 -7.63 -16.50
C LYS A 122 -24.98 -7.36 -16.81
N GLY A 123 -25.63 -6.63 -15.94
CA GLY A 123 -27.04 -6.27 -16.12
C GLY A 123 -27.99 -7.43 -15.82
N GLU A 124 -29.22 -7.25 -16.24
CA GLU A 124 -30.30 -8.19 -16.02
C GLU A 124 -29.99 -9.56 -16.64
N GLY A 125 -30.23 -10.64 -15.89
CA GLY A 125 -29.90 -12.01 -16.32
C GLY A 125 -28.49 -12.48 -15.95
N ALA A 126 -27.60 -11.60 -15.49
CA ALA A 126 -26.30 -12.03 -14.96
C ALA A 126 -26.46 -12.65 -13.56
N ALA A 127 -25.74 -13.75 -13.28
CA ALA A 127 -25.81 -14.46 -11.99
C ALA A 127 -25.46 -13.59 -10.77
N SER A 128 -24.77 -12.47 -10.96
CA SER A 128 -24.44 -11.49 -9.92
C SER A 128 -25.16 -10.15 -10.11
N TRP A 129 -26.33 -10.17 -10.76
CA TRP A 129 -27.25 -9.05 -10.87
C TRP A 129 -28.61 -9.45 -10.31
N PHE A 130 -28.86 -9.14 -9.04
CA PHE A 130 -30.06 -9.50 -8.28
C PHE A 130 -30.42 -8.37 -7.31
N PRO A 131 -31.69 -8.28 -6.89
CA PRO A 131 -32.14 -7.30 -5.90
C PRO A 131 -31.61 -7.65 -4.51
N VAL A 132 -31.23 -6.63 -3.74
CA VAL A 132 -30.83 -6.76 -2.33
C VAL A 132 -31.69 -5.83 -1.49
N GLN A 133 -32.45 -6.38 -0.56
CA GLN A 133 -33.26 -5.59 0.38
C GLN A 133 -32.40 -5.20 1.60
N SER A 134 -32.31 -3.90 1.88
CA SER A 134 -31.66 -3.35 3.06
C SER A 134 -32.37 -2.07 3.51
N THR A 135 -32.56 -1.88 4.80
CA THR A 135 -33.16 -0.67 5.42
C THR A 135 -34.49 -0.23 4.77
N GLY A 136 -35.34 -1.21 4.41
CA GLY A 136 -36.63 -0.92 3.77
C GLY A 136 -36.57 -0.58 2.28
N GLN A 137 -35.41 -0.54 1.66
CA GLN A 137 -35.22 -0.27 0.24
C GLN A 137 -34.64 -1.47 -0.51
N ILE A 138 -34.87 -1.51 -1.82
CA ILE A 138 -34.32 -2.53 -2.72
C ILE A 138 -33.23 -1.88 -3.55
N TYR A 139 -32.01 -2.43 -3.44
CA TYR A 139 -30.83 -2.01 -4.19
C TYR A 139 -30.55 -2.99 -5.32
N ARG A 140 -30.26 -2.47 -6.51
CA ARG A 140 -29.81 -3.25 -7.68
C ARG A 140 -28.56 -2.60 -8.27
N PRO A 141 -27.65 -3.37 -8.87
CA PRO A 141 -26.58 -2.78 -9.69
C PRO A 141 -27.19 -2.08 -10.91
N ALA A 142 -26.54 -1.05 -11.42
CA ALA A 142 -26.89 -0.51 -12.74
C ALA A 142 -26.67 -1.59 -13.83
N LEU A 143 -27.32 -1.44 -14.97
CA LEU A 143 -27.24 -2.42 -16.08
C LEU A 143 -25.82 -2.65 -16.61
N THR A 144 -24.93 -1.68 -16.45
CA THR A 144 -23.51 -1.73 -16.89
C THR A 144 -22.58 -2.39 -15.89
N VAL A 145 -23.07 -2.79 -14.72
CA VAL A 145 -22.29 -3.37 -13.63
C VAL A 145 -22.98 -4.60 -13.04
N ARG A 146 -22.32 -5.28 -12.14
CA ARG A 146 -22.80 -6.43 -11.38
C ARG A 146 -22.30 -6.36 -9.95
N TRP A 147 -22.91 -7.10 -9.04
CA TRP A 147 -22.33 -7.29 -7.70
C TRP A 147 -20.96 -8.00 -7.80
N LYS A 148 -20.05 -7.67 -6.90
CA LYS A 148 -18.77 -8.37 -6.74
C LYS A 148 -18.91 -9.77 -6.15
N THR A 149 -20.09 -10.09 -5.60
CA THR A 149 -20.40 -11.37 -4.96
C THR A 149 -21.73 -11.91 -5.47
N ASN A 150 -22.02 -13.18 -5.21
CA ASN A 150 -23.30 -13.84 -5.47
C ASN A 150 -24.29 -13.62 -4.29
N GLU A 151 -25.51 -14.16 -4.42
CA GLU A 151 -26.56 -14.03 -3.40
C GLU A 151 -26.16 -14.58 -2.03
N VAL A 152 -25.48 -15.74 -2.00
CA VAL A 152 -25.00 -16.35 -0.77
C VAL A 152 -23.95 -15.46 -0.08
N GLY A 153 -23.01 -14.92 -0.85
CA GLY A 153 -22.00 -13.98 -0.34
C GLY A 153 -22.65 -12.69 0.17
N MET A 154 -23.66 -12.18 -0.53
CA MET A 154 -24.40 -11.00 -0.09
C MET A 154 -25.18 -11.25 1.20
N ALA A 155 -25.79 -12.40 1.34
CA ALA A 155 -26.48 -12.79 2.58
C ALA A 155 -25.50 -12.90 3.75
N ARG A 156 -24.30 -13.46 3.53
CA ARG A 156 -23.24 -13.52 4.54
C ARG A 156 -22.77 -12.11 4.97
N LEU A 157 -22.57 -11.19 4.01
CA LEU A 157 -22.22 -9.82 4.32
C LEU A 157 -23.30 -9.13 5.16
N LYS A 158 -24.58 -9.37 4.83
CA LYS A 158 -25.71 -8.84 5.59
C LYS A 158 -25.74 -9.38 7.02
N SER A 159 -25.64 -10.70 7.19
CA SER A 159 -25.62 -11.34 8.51
C SER A 159 -24.44 -10.92 9.37
N ALA A 160 -23.31 -10.62 8.75
CA ALA A 160 -22.10 -10.12 9.44
C ALA A 160 -22.13 -8.61 9.73
N GLY A 161 -23.21 -7.89 9.44
CA GLY A 161 -23.31 -6.44 9.62
C GLY A 161 -22.35 -5.65 8.71
N ARG A 162 -21.95 -6.25 7.57
CA ARG A 162 -20.97 -5.70 6.64
C ARG A 162 -21.58 -4.92 5.48
N LEU A 163 -22.88 -4.66 5.52
CA LEU A 163 -23.59 -3.84 4.54
C LEU A 163 -24.01 -2.51 5.16
N GLU A 164 -23.75 -1.43 4.46
CA GLU A 164 -24.26 -0.11 4.81
C GLU A 164 -24.99 0.49 3.61
N ALA A 165 -26.25 0.82 3.87
CA ALA A 165 -27.12 1.45 2.89
C ALA A 165 -26.94 2.97 2.94
N THR A 166 -26.72 3.57 1.79
CA THR A 166 -26.80 5.02 1.58
C THR A 166 -28.04 5.31 0.72
N ALA A 167 -28.44 6.58 0.61
CA ALA A 167 -29.58 6.96 -0.23
C ALA A 167 -29.47 6.49 -1.70
N LYS A 168 -28.24 6.27 -2.21
CA LYS A 168 -27.99 5.96 -3.63
C LYS A 168 -27.45 4.54 -3.87
N ARG A 169 -26.82 3.92 -2.89
CA ARG A 169 -26.10 2.65 -3.08
C ARG A 169 -25.97 1.85 -1.80
N LEU A 170 -25.73 0.55 -1.97
CA LEU A 170 -25.29 -0.34 -0.92
C LEU A 170 -23.76 -0.44 -0.95
N GLY A 171 -23.12 -0.26 0.19
CA GLY A 171 -21.67 -0.33 0.34
C GLY A 171 -21.23 -1.48 1.24
N TYR A 172 -19.97 -1.92 1.06
CA TYR A 172 -19.34 -2.92 1.91
C TYR A 172 -18.55 -2.23 3.04
N VAL A 173 -18.90 -2.55 4.27
CA VAL A 173 -18.18 -2.10 5.47
C VAL A 173 -16.95 -2.97 5.65
N ARG A 174 -15.78 -2.40 5.36
CA ARG A 174 -14.48 -3.04 5.55
C ARG A 174 -13.73 -2.32 6.67
N TYR A 175 -13.54 -2.98 7.79
CA TYR A 175 -12.80 -2.40 8.90
C TYR A 175 -11.30 -2.36 8.61
N LEU A 176 -10.61 -1.40 9.22
CA LEU A 176 -9.16 -1.21 9.06
C LEU A 176 -8.38 -2.45 9.53
N ASP A 177 -8.84 -3.04 10.60
CA ASP A 177 -8.26 -4.21 11.27
C ASP A 177 -8.65 -5.57 10.64
N ASP A 178 -9.58 -5.61 9.66
CA ASP A 178 -9.83 -6.83 8.86
C ASP A 178 -8.57 -7.26 8.09
N PHE A 179 -7.75 -6.28 7.65
CA PHE A 179 -6.47 -6.46 6.97
C PHE A 179 -5.51 -5.41 7.51
N PRO A 180 -4.86 -5.68 8.66
CA PRO A 180 -4.11 -4.66 9.40
C PRO A 180 -2.77 -4.28 8.77
N ALA A 181 -2.38 -4.97 7.71
CA ALA A 181 -1.13 -4.73 7.00
C ALA A 181 -1.34 -4.43 5.52
N VAL A 182 -0.40 -3.70 4.94
CA VAL A 182 -0.29 -3.45 3.49
C VAL A 182 1.08 -3.86 3.00
N LEU A 183 1.12 -4.33 1.75
CA LEU A 183 2.38 -4.64 1.07
C LEU A 183 3.20 -3.36 0.84
N VAL A 184 4.49 -3.45 1.08
CA VAL A 184 5.43 -2.44 0.62
C VAL A 184 5.55 -2.56 -0.90
N THR A 185 5.32 -1.46 -1.59
CA THR A 185 5.41 -1.37 -3.06
C THR A 185 6.77 -0.80 -3.49
N ASN A 186 6.93 -0.48 -4.76
CA ASN A 186 8.14 0.17 -5.29
C ASN A 186 8.18 1.70 -5.05
N ARG A 187 7.34 2.24 -4.20
CA ARG A 187 7.32 3.65 -3.78
C ARG A 187 7.46 3.75 -2.27
N TRP A 188 8.61 4.22 -1.81
CA TRP A 188 8.98 4.30 -0.39
C TRP A 188 9.04 5.75 0.08
N GLU A 189 7.94 6.27 0.57
CA GLU A 189 7.84 7.64 1.10
C GLU A 189 8.22 7.75 2.59
N ASP A 190 8.22 6.62 3.28
CA ASP A 190 8.40 6.51 4.72
C ASP A 190 9.85 6.26 5.16
N VAL A 191 10.81 6.41 4.25
CA VAL A 191 12.24 6.16 4.51
C VAL A 191 13.10 7.44 4.49
N GLY A 192 12.48 8.61 4.38
CA GLY A 192 13.19 9.90 4.28
C GLY A 192 14.03 10.23 5.52
N ALA A 193 14.98 11.13 5.33
CA ALA A 193 16.06 11.47 6.24
C ALA A 193 15.66 12.09 7.60
N SER A 194 14.38 12.20 7.92
CA SER A 194 13.88 12.80 9.17
C SER A 194 14.34 12.08 10.45
N PHE A 195 14.97 10.92 10.32
CA PHE A 195 15.33 10.07 11.47
C PHE A 195 16.83 9.96 11.76
N MET A 196 17.67 10.72 11.06
CA MET A 196 19.11 10.69 11.31
C MET A 196 19.57 11.97 12.02
N ALA A 197 19.51 11.95 13.35
CA ALA A 197 20.08 13.01 14.17
C ALA A 197 21.61 13.12 14.04
N ASP A 198 22.30 11.98 13.76
CA ASP A 198 23.74 11.92 13.60
C ASP A 198 24.12 11.29 12.26
N LYS A 199 24.47 12.12 11.28
CA LYS A 199 25.07 11.66 10.03
C LYS A 199 26.57 11.39 10.22
N ALA A 200 26.96 10.13 10.18
CA ALA A 200 28.37 9.73 10.22
C ALA A 200 29.10 9.97 8.87
N TYR A 201 28.37 10.20 7.78
CA TYR A 201 28.93 10.37 6.44
C TYR A 201 28.13 11.38 5.60
N VAL A 202 28.80 12.11 4.70
CA VAL A 202 28.20 13.20 3.91
C VAL A 202 27.03 12.72 3.03
N VAL A 203 27.15 11.53 2.45
CA VAL A 203 26.10 10.87 1.65
C VAL A 203 25.78 9.53 2.29
N GLN A 204 24.81 9.51 3.17
CA GLN A 204 24.43 8.29 3.89
C GLN A 204 23.01 7.89 3.50
N THR A 205 22.88 6.67 2.99
CA THR A 205 21.60 6.02 2.79
C THR A 205 20.99 5.63 4.13
N THR A 206 19.70 5.85 4.31
CA THR A 206 19.02 5.45 5.55
C THR A 206 19.10 3.94 5.73
N PRO A 207 19.43 3.42 6.94
CA PRO A 207 19.46 1.98 7.21
C PRO A 207 18.17 1.26 6.79
N THR A 208 17.02 1.91 6.91
CA THR A 208 15.72 1.33 6.51
C THR A 208 15.66 0.96 5.03
N VAL A 209 16.30 1.74 4.14
CA VAL A 209 16.37 1.41 2.70
C VAL A 209 17.17 0.14 2.49
N VAL A 210 18.35 0.05 3.12
CA VAL A 210 19.24 -1.12 3.05
C VAL A 210 18.55 -2.34 3.66
N GLN A 211 17.95 -2.18 4.84
CA GLN A 211 17.22 -3.23 5.53
C GLN A 211 16.09 -3.84 4.66
N ARG A 212 15.32 -2.99 3.97
CA ARG A 212 14.30 -3.49 3.05
C ARG A 212 14.88 -4.29 1.90
N CYS A 213 15.99 -3.83 1.31
CA CYS A 213 16.66 -4.57 0.25
C CYS A 213 17.11 -5.95 0.74
N ILE A 214 17.78 -6.04 1.89
CA ILE A 214 18.27 -7.27 2.48
C ILE A 214 17.09 -8.20 2.80
N LEU A 215 16.11 -7.73 3.57
CA LEU A 215 14.95 -8.53 3.96
C LEU A 215 14.11 -9.06 2.78
N MET A 216 14.07 -8.33 1.66
CA MET A 216 13.33 -8.78 0.48
C MET A 216 14.06 -9.85 -0.31
N SER A 217 15.39 -9.88 -0.30
CA SER A 217 16.17 -10.64 -1.30
C SER A 217 17.18 -11.64 -0.72
N THR A 218 17.38 -11.68 0.61
CA THR A 218 18.36 -12.59 1.24
C THR A 218 17.76 -13.45 2.34
N ASP A 219 18.43 -14.56 2.64
CA ASP A 219 18.17 -15.41 3.80
C ASP A 219 19.27 -15.20 4.86
N PRO A 220 19.04 -15.52 6.13
CA PRO A 220 20.11 -15.59 7.12
C PRO A 220 21.25 -16.51 6.64
N GLY A 221 22.47 -15.97 6.64
CA GLY A 221 23.66 -16.66 6.16
C GLY A 221 23.99 -16.43 4.66
N ASP A 222 23.14 -15.74 3.91
CA ASP A 222 23.47 -15.33 2.54
C ASP A 222 24.57 -14.25 2.56
N LEU A 223 25.47 -14.28 1.56
CA LEU A 223 26.53 -13.28 1.42
C LEU A 223 25.95 -11.97 0.86
N VAL A 224 26.24 -10.86 1.54
CA VAL A 224 25.93 -9.51 1.10
C VAL A 224 27.22 -8.79 0.74
N LEU A 225 27.32 -8.27 -0.49
CA LEU A 225 28.48 -7.52 -0.97
C LEU A 225 28.06 -6.07 -1.31
N ASP A 226 28.75 -5.12 -0.71
CA ASP A 226 28.68 -3.70 -1.07
C ASP A 226 30.06 -3.19 -1.48
N PRO A 227 30.35 -3.09 -2.79
CA PRO A 227 31.68 -2.68 -3.27
C PRO A 227 32.00 -1.21 -3.00
N THR A 228 30.98 -0.40 -2.70
CA THR A 228 31.16 1.05 -2.44
C THR A 228 31.06 1.42 -0.97
N CYS A 229 30.54 0.56 -0.16
CA CYS A 229 30.37 0.53 1.31
C CYS A 229 30.09 1.88 2.02
N GLY A 230 30.71 2.99 1.62
CA GLY A 230 30.48 4.34 2.17
C GLY A 230 30.62 4.40 3.70
N SER A 231 29.50 4.69 4.38
CA SER A 231 29.41 4.72 5.84
C SER A 231 29.41 3.33 6.51
N GLY A 232 29.42 2.24 5.74
CA GLY A 232 29.26 0.88 6.27
C GLY A 232 27.80 0.49 6.61
N ALA A 233 26.81 1.28 6.17
CA ALA A 233 25.41 1.01 6.49
C ALA A 233 24.94 -0.39 6.05
N THR A 234 25.42 -0.88 4.91
CA THR A 234 25.10 -2.21 4.40
C THR A 234 25.65 -3.30 5.31
N ALA A 235 26.93 -3.20 5.73
CA ALA A 235 27.53 -4.14 6.65
C ALA A 235 26.81 -4.14 8.01
N TYR A 236 26.55 -2.94 8.55
CA TYR A 236 25.83 -2.80 9.82
C TYR A 236 24.44 -3.46 9.80
N VAL A 237 23.67 -3.26 8.73
CA VAL A 237 22.32 -3.85 8.61
C VAL A 237 22.37 -5.36 8.34
N ALA A 238 23.39 -5.84 7.61
CA ALA A 238 23.53 -7.26 7.31
C ALA A 238 23.92 -8.11 8.54
N GLU A 239 24.53 -7.50 9.57
CA GLU A 239 24.91 -8.14 10.83
C GLU A 239 23.76 -8.19 11.86
N GLN A 240 22.66 -7.49 11.65
CA GLN A 240 21.47 -7.48 12.52
C GLN A 240 20.51 -8.64 12.21
#